data_0feea96d6f1ae7f97cb18f0c66c5971f
#
_entry.id   0feea96d6f1ae7f97cb18f0c66c5971f
#
_cell.length_a   1.000
_cell.length_b   1.000
_cell.length_c   1.000
_cell.angle_alpha   90.00
_cell.angle_beta   90.00
_cell.angle_gamma   90.00
#
_symmetry.space_group_name_H-M   'P 1'
#
loop_
_entity.id
_entity.type
_entity.pdbx_description
1 polymer ?
#
loop_
_entity_poly.entity_id
_entity_poly.type
_entity_poly.pdbx_seq_one_letter_code
_entity_poly.pdbx_strand_id
1 'polypeptide(L)'
;MTLPFPTDNNRKFQCFCCGLEFTDYSEFKSHIIENHEEGREYVICPLNHCKAPVRDLKTHCKVKHPNFNTKNIKGQNKAIIWYDFTQKGKKKTKKPAFKQGKYQSIKTGKILPYRSGMEEKVYKLLDQYDDVMTFDYEPFKINYIHKGQRHLYIPDIFVTFLDGHKELWEVKPSNQTSLEVNQNKWYAAKEACDLRGWKFEVYTETMISSLERKIRNQIID
;
A
#
# COMPACT_ATOMS: atom_id res chain seq x y z
N MET A 1 4.05 -16.18 -5.43
CA MET A 1 5.14 -16.26 -4.44
C MET A 1 4.50 -16.16 -3.07
N THR A 2 4.55 -17.23 -2.30
CA THR A 2 4.09 -17.31 -0.92
C THR A 2 4.86 -16.34 -0.05
N LEU A 3 4.15 -15.60 0.79
CA LEU A 3 4.72 -14.73 1.80
C LEU A 3 5.82 -15.46 2.58
N PRO A 4 6.92 -14.81 2.96
CA PRO A 4 8.00 -15.43 3.71
C PRO A 4 7.63 -15.60 5.19
N PHE A 5 6.42 -16.08 5.46
CA PHE A 5 6.07 -16.55 6.78
C PHE A 5 6.40 -18.04 6.84
N PRO A 6 7.30 -18.47 7.71
CA PRO A 6 7.56 -19.88 7.89
C PRO A 6 6.28 -20.55 8.36
N THR A 7 5.96 -21.67 7.73
CA THR A 7 4.87 -22.60 8.08
C THR A 7 5.18 -23.36 9.36
N ASP A 8 5.45 -22.66 10.45
CA ASP A 8 5.64 -23.29 11.74
C ASP A 8 4.28 -23.38 12.43
N ASN A 9 3.70 -24.56 12.48
CA ASN A 9 2.33 -24.88 12.90
C ASN A 9 1.97 -24.51 14.36
N ASN A 10 2.85 -23.80 15.08
CA ASN A 10 2.65 -23.38 16.49
C ASN A 10 2.71 -21.85 16.67
N ARG A 11 2.54 -21.05 15.62
CA ARG A 11 2.61 -19.60 15.74
C ARG A 11 1.27 -19.02 16.13
N LYS A 12 1.29 -18.25 17.19
CA LYS A 12 0.20 -17.38 17.58
C LYS A 12 0.47 -15.96 17.06
N PHE A 13 -0.52 -15.39 16.39
CA PHE A 13 -0.56 -14.00 15.99
C PHE A 13 -1.38 -13.25 17.03
N GLN A 14 -0.81 -12.24 17.67
CA GLN A 14 -1.53 -11.46 18.65
C GLN A 14 -1.87 -10.07 18.08
N CYS A 15 -3.14 -9.70 18.12
CA CYS A 15 -3.56 -8.35 17.81
C CYS A 15 -3.18 -7.41 18.95
N PHE A 16 -2.25 -6.50 18.72
CA PHE A 16 -1.78 -5.55 19.73
C PHE A 16 -2.76 -4.40 20.02
N CYS A 17 -3.80 -4.27 19.20
CA CYS A 17 -4.85 -3.28 19.44
C CYS A 17 -5.86 -3.74 20.48
N CYS A 18 -6.25 -5.04 20.44
CA CYS A 18 -7.28 -5.60 21.31
C CYS A 18 -6.82 -6.83 22.12
N GLY A 19 -5.58 -7.32 21.92
CA GLY A 19 -5.00 -8.46 22.64
C GLY A 19 -5.45 -9.83 22.18
N LEU A 20 -6.35 -9.94 21.21
CA LEU A 20 -6.80 -11.24 20.66
C LEU A 20 -5.66 -12.02 20.04
N GLU A 21 -5.64 -13.33 20.29
CA GLU A 21 -4.67 -14.27 19.71
C GLU A 21 -5.32 -15.15 18.65
N PHE A 22 -4.58 -15.38 17.56
CA PHE A 22 -4.97 -16.20 16.43
C PHE A 22 -3.91 -17.25 16.15
N THR A 23 -4.30 -18.44 15.76
CA THR A 23 -3.40 -19.49 15.30
C THR A 23 -3.26 -19.50 13.79
N ASP A 24 -4.26 -18.99 13.09
CA ASP A 24 -4.29 -18.85 11.64
C ASP A 24 -4.04 -17.40 11.20
N TYR A 25 -3.16 -17.24 10.20
CA TYR A 25 -2.81 -15.91 9.68
C TYR A 25 -3.97 -15.26 8.92
N SER A 26 -4.82 -16.05 8.25
CA SER A 26 -5.96 -15.52 7.51
C SER A 26 -7.02 -14.96 8.45
N GLU A 27 -7.28 -15.63 9.57
CA GLU A 27 -8.18 -15.14 10.62
C GLU A 27 -7.63 -13.86 11.27
N PHE A 28 -6.34 -13.84 11.58
CA PHE A 28 -5.67 -12.64 12.09
C PHE A 28 -5.78 -11.48 11.10
N LYS A 29 -5.58 -11.74 9.80
CA LYS A 29 -5.70 -10.75 8.73
C LYS A 29 -7.13 -10.20 8.64
N SER A 30 -8.15 -11.06 8.62
CA SER A 30 -9.55 -10.67 8.59
C SER A 30 -9.93 -9.84 9.81
N HIS A 31 -9.51 -10.28 10.99
CA HIS A 31 -9.72 -9.53 12.23
C HIS A 31 -9.15 -8.10 12.17
N ILE A 32 -7.93 -7.96 11.65
CA ILE A 32 -7.30 -6.64 11.51
C ILE A 32 -8.10 -5.75 10.56
N ILE A 33 -8.51 -6.29 9.41
CA ILE A 33 -9.29 -5.56 8.40
C ILE A 33 -10.64 -5.10 8.97
N GLU A 34 -11.34 -5.97 9.65
CA GLU A 34 -12.69 -5.72 10.13
C GLU A 34 -12.75 -4.80 11.36
N ASN A 35 -11.74 -4.87 12.23
CA ASN A 35 -11.82 -4.23 13.54
C ASN A 35 -10.83 -3.09 13.75
N HIS A 36 -9.85 -2.90 12.84
CA HIS A 36 -8.76 -1.95 13.04
C HIS A 36 -8.42 -1.16 11.77
N GLU A 37 -9.42 -0.79 10.97
CA GLU A 37 -9.27 -0.07 9.69
C GLU A 37 -8.55 1.27 9.77
N GLU A 38 -8.46 1.86 10.95
CA GLU A 38 -7.79 3.14 11.12
C GLU A 38 -6.28 2.98 11.31
N GLY A 39 -5.59 3.17 10.22
CA GLY A 39 -4.22 3.63 10.06
C GLY A 39 -3.20 3.33 11.16
N ARG A 40 -2.80 2.06 11.38
CA ARG A 40 -1.81 1.74 12.41
C ARG A 40 -0.64 0.95 11.83
N GLU A 41 0.54 1.37 12.24
CA GLU A 41 1.79 0.78 11.81
C GLU A 41 2.15 -0.46 12.63
N TYR A 42 2.45 -1.55 11.95
CA TYR A 42 2.97 -2.76 12.56
C TYR A 42 4.38 -3.05 12.08
N VAL A 43 5.22 -3.50 12.98
CA VAL A 43 6.58 -3.97 12.73
C VAL A 43 6.62 -5.46 13.02
N ILE A 44 7.21 -6.26 12.14
CA ILE A 44 7.39 -7.68 12.43
C ILE A 44 8.52 -7.85 13.44
N CYS A 45 8.25 -8.59 14.52
CA CYS A 45 9.29 -8.96 15.47
C CYS A 45 10.42 -9.71 14.75
N PRO A 46 11.69 -9.25 14.84
CA PRO A 46 12.80 -9.80 14.08
C PRO A 46 13.23 -11.20 14.55
N LEU A 47 12.77 -11.63 15.72
CA LEU A 47 13.15 -12.92 16.28
C LEU A 47 12.50 -14.06 15.51
N ASN A 48 13.31 -15.01 15.02
CA ASN A 48 12.84 -16.10 14.16
C ASN A 48 11.73 -16.96 14.78
N HIS A 49 11.74 -17.13 16.10
CA HIS A 49 10.72 -17.89 16.83
C HIS A 49 9.45 -17.11 17.13
N CYS A 50 9.44 -15.78 16.91
CA CYS A 50 8.29 -14.93 17.18
C CYS A 50 7.59 -14.48 15.90
N LYS A 51 8.29 -13.70 15.07
CA LYS A 51 7.76 -13.14 13.79
C LYS A 51 6.36 -12.49 13.90
N ALA A 52 5.95 -12.13 15.12
CA ALA A 52 4.64 -11.48 15.33
C ALA A 52 4.61 -10.08 14.75
N PRO A 53 3.54 -9.68 14.06
CA PRO A 53 3.31 -8.28 13.73
C PRO A 53 2.97 -7.53 15.02
N VAL A 54 3.70 -6.46 15.29
CA VAL A 54 3.60 -5.71 16.54
C VAL A 54 3.56 -4.20 16.28
N ARG A 55 2.77 -3.47 17.04
CA ARG A 55 2.65 -2.03 16.92
C ARG A 55 3.83 -1.29 17.55
N ASP A 56 4.27 -1.76 18.72
CA ASP A 56 5.45 -1.25 19.40
C ASP A 56 6.42 -2.39 19.69
N LEU A 57 7.46 -2.44 18.85
CA LEU A 57 8.48 -3.49 18.96
C LEU A 57 9.23 -3.44 20.29
N LYS A 58 9.47 -2.25 20.85
CA LYS A 58 10.19 -2.13 22.12
C LYS A 58 9.38 -2.72 23.28
N THR A 59 8.10 -2.35 23.35
CA THR A 59 7.19 -2.89 24.37
C THR A 59 6.98 -4.38 24.20
N HIS A 60 6.76 -4.84 22.97
CA HIS A 60 6.64 -6.27 22.65
C HIS A 60 7.89 -7.05 23.10
N CYS A 61 9.08 -6.61 22.71
CA CYS A 61 10.31 -7.28 23.08
C CYS A 61 10.55 -7.24 24.59
N LYS A 62 10.24 -6.15 25.27
CA LYS A 62 10.36 -6.05 26.71
C LYS A 62 9.47 -7.07 27.46
N VAL A 63 8.27 -7.32 26.95
CA VAL A 63 7.28 -8.21 27.57
C VAL A 63 7.50 -9.68 27.15
N LYS A 64 7.66 -9.92 25.87
CA LYS A 64 7.72 -11.29 25.30
C LYS A 64 9.15 -11.83 25.13
N HIS A 65 10.14 -10.95 25.06
CA HIS A 65 11.55 -11.30 24.84
C HIS A 65 12.47 -10.46 25.74
N PRO A 66 12.37 -10.57 27.07
CA PRO A 66 13.07 -9.68 28.02
C PRO A 66 14.60 -9.71 27.87
N ASN A 67 15.16 -10.79 27.35
CA ASN A 67 16.60 -10.94 27.13
C ASN A 67 17.05 -10.38 25.75
N PHE A 68 16.13 -9.89 24.93
CA PHE A 68 16.46 -9.37 23.61
C PHE A 68 16.78 -7.87 23.63
N ASN A 69 17.99 -7.50 23.22
CA ASN A 69 18.41 -6.11 23.17
C ASN A 69 17.89 -5.42 21.91
N THR A 70 16.87 -4.57 22.06
CA THR A 70 16.25 -3.83 20.95
C THR A 70 17.15 -2.74 20.35
N LYS A 71 18.26 -2.37 21.01
CA LYS A 71 19.20 -1.35 20.49
C LYS A 71 19.91 -1.81 19.21
N ASN A 72 20.01 -3.12 18.99
CA ASN A 72 20.72 -3.72 17.85
C ASN A 72 19.81 -3.99 16.64
N ILE A 73 18.54 -3.57 16.68
CA ILE A 73 17.61 -3.74 15.56
C ILE A 73 17.84 -2.63 14.52
N LYS A 74 19.02 -2.53 13.97
CA LYS A 74 19.26 -1.66 12.81
C LYS A 74 18.98 -2.48 11.53
N GLY A 75 17.91 -2.13 10.83
CA GLY A 75 17.74 -2.47 9.41
C GLY A 75 17.13 -3.83 9.07
N GLN A 76 16.60 -4.63 10.01
CA GLN A 76 16.09 -5.98 9.72
C GLN A 76 14.56 -6.12 9.79
N ASN A 77 13.84 -5.06 10.05
CA ASN A 77 12.40 -5.14 10.24
C ASN A 77 11.65 -4.87 8.94
N LYS A 78 11.06 -5.90 8.37
CA LYS A 78 9.99 -5.71 7.40
C LYS A 78 8.79 -5.17 8.15
N ALA A 79 8.47 -3.90 7.97
CA ALA A 79 7.28 -3.30 8.55
C ALA A 79 6.06 -3.74 7.73
N ILE A 80 5.06 -4.29 8.39
CA ILE A 80 3.71 -4.34 7.85
C ILE A 80 3.07 -3.01 8.18
N ILE A 81 2.65 -2.28 7.16
CA ILE A 81 2.38 -0.87 7.31
C ILE A 81 0.94 -0.56 7.13
N TRP A 82 0.48 0.22 8.06
CA TRP A 82 -0.82 0.83 8.10
C TRP A 82 -0.80 2.30 7.77
N TYR A 83 -1.89 2.81 7.31
CA TYR A 83 -2.08 4.14 6.80
C TYR A 83 -2.31 5.17 7.89
N ASP A 84 -1.76 6.34 7.68
CA ASP A 84 -2.26 7.56 8.30
C ASP A 84 -3.00 8.37 7.23
N PHE A 85 -4.31 8.33 7.26
CA PHE A 85 -5.18 9.08 6.33
C PHE A 85 -5.11 10.60 6.54
N THR A 86 -4.54 11.06 7.66
CA THR A 86 -4.64 12.46 8.09
C THR A 86 -3.48 13.34 7.65
N GLN A 87 -2.34 12.76 7.23
CA GLN A 87 -1.15 13.54 6.93
C GLN A 87 -0.74 13.52 5.46
N LYS A 88 -1.10 14.57 4.74
CA LYS A 88 -0.52 14.87 3.43
C LYS A 88 0.89 15.47 3.60
N GLY A 89 1.90 14.80 3.07
CA GLY A 89 3.28 15.29 3.14
C GLY A 89 3.46 16.57 2.33
N LYS A 90 4.02 17.61 2.96
CA LYS A 90 4.48 18.82 2.23
C LYS A 90 5.76 18.49 1.46
N LYS A 91 5.71 18.50 0.13
CA LYS A 91 6.90 18.33 -0.73
C LYS A 91 7.60 19.67 -0.97
N LYS A 92 8.93 19.68 -0.88
CA LYS A 92 9.75 20.81 -1.35
C LYS A 92 9.70 20.88 -2.88
N THR A 93 9.30 22.03 -3.42
CA THR A 93 9.16 22.26 -4.87
C THR A 93 10.50 22.38 -5.56
N LYS A 94 10.92 21.35 -6.33
CA LYS A 94 11.84 21.54 -7.46
C LYS A 94 10.99 21.73 -8.72
N LYS A 95 11.40 22.63 -9.62
CA LYS A 95 10.69 22.80 -10.91
C LYS A 95 10.69 21.46 -11.64
N PRO A 96 9.52 20.95 -12.03
CA PRO A 96 9.43 19.64 -12.64
C PRO A 96 9.86 19.64 -14.10
N ALA A 97 10.59 18.61 -14.47
CA ALA A 97 10.95 18.33 -15.88
C ALA A 97 9.78 17.73 -16.68
N PHE A 98 8.65 17.42 -16.03
CA PHE A 98 7.52 16.71 -16.63
C PHE A 98 6.25 17.56 -16.62
N LYS A 99 5.31 17.21 -17.53
CA LYS A 99 3.98 17.82 -17.58
C LYS A 99 3.29 17.66 -16.23
N GLN A 100 2.87 18.76 -15.62
CA GLN A 100 2.09 18.76 -14.38
C GLN A 100 0.94 19.74 -14.47
N GLY A 101 -0.10 19.50 -13.71
CA GLY A 101 -1.28 20.35 -13.69
C GLY A 101 -2.34 19.86 -12.71
N LYS A 102 -3.57 20.27 -12.98
CA LYS A 102 -4.76 19.87 -12.23
C LYS A 102 -5.79 19.34 -13.20
N TYR A 103 -6.45 18.27 -12.84
CA TYR A 103 -7.54 17.65 -13.59
C TYR A 103 -8.83 17.75 -12.78
N GLN A 104 -9.90 18.29 -13.38
CA GLN A 104 -11.23 18.30 -12.79
C GLN A 104 -11.91 16.97 -13.14
N SER A 105 -12.07 16.09 -12.18
CA SER A 105 -12.76 14.83 -12.38
C SER A 105 -14.27 15.03 -12.39
N ILE A 106 -14.93 14.49 -13.39
CA ILE A 106 -16.40 14.51 -13.52
C ILE A 106 -17.01 13.54 -12.51
N LYS A 107 -16.45 12.34 -12.41
CA LYS A 107 -16.96 11.26 -11.56
C LYS A 107 -16.87 11.58 -10.06
N THR A 108 -15.76 12.17 -9.63
CA THR A 108 -15.53 12.46 -8.20
C THR A 108 -15.89 13.89 -7.81
N GLY A 109 -16.06 14.81 -8.77
CA GLY A 109 -16.24 16.24 -8.52
C GLY A 109 -15.00 16.95 -7.96
N LYS A 110 -13.87 16.24 -7.82
CA LYS A 110 -12.64 16.76 -7.18
C LYS A 110 -11.67 17.32 -8.20
N ILE A 111 -10.83 18.25 -7.75
CA ILE A 111 -9.66 18.72 -8.50
C ILE A 111 -8.46 17.88 -8.07
N LEU A 112 -7.93 17.07 -8.99
CA LEU A 112 -6.86 16.13 -8.78
C LEU A 112 -5.56 16.69 -9.38
N PRO A 113 -4.52 16.92 -8.57
CA PRO A 113 -3.22 17.32 -9.12
C PRO A 113 -2.56 16.11 -9.80
N TYR A 114 -1.88 16.36 -10.92
CA TYR A 114 -1.04 15.36 -11.57
C TYR A 114 0.38 15.88 -11.80
N ARG A 115 1.36 15.00 -11.79
CA ARG A 115 2.78 15.29 -11.97
C ARG A 115 3.37 14.68 -13.24
N SER A 116 2.55 13.93 -13.96
CA SER A 116 2.92 13.35 -15.25
C SER A 116 1.73 13.32 -16.20
N GLY A 117 2.02 13.28 -17.52
CA GLY A 117 0.97 13.09 -18.52
C GLY A 117 0.31 11.71 -18.45
N MET A 118 1.01 10.71 -17.89
CA MET A 118 0.44 9.37 -17.65
C MET A 118 -0.63 9.41 -16.57
N GLU A 119 -0.38 10.08 -15.43
CA GLU A 119 -1.38 10.27 -14.37
C GLU A 119 -2.62 11.00 -14.88
N GLU A 120 -2.43 12.10 -15.65
CA GLU A 120 -3.55 12.82 -16.28
C GLU A 120 -4.38 11.90 -17.18
N LYS A 121 -3.70 11.07 -18.00
CA LYS A 121 -4.38 10.12 -18.89
C LYS A 121 -5.18 9.08 -18.07
N VAL A 122 -4.61 8.56 -17.01
CA VAL A 122 -5.30 7.60 -16.12
C VAL A 122 -6.54 8.23 -15.48
N TYR A 123 -6.49 9.47 -15.00
CA TYR A 123 -7.68 10.15 -14.45
C TYR A 123 -8.80 10.27 -15.49
N LYS A 124 -8.46 10.64 -16.73
CA LYS A 124 -9.44 10.74 -17.83
C LYS A 124 -10.09 9.37 -18.13
N LEU A 125 -9.30 8.30 -18.08
CA LEU A 125 -9.80 6.95 -18.29
C LEU A 125 -10.69 6.49 -17.13
N LEU A 126 -10.32 6.78 -15.87
CA LEU A 126 -11.14 6.45 -14.70
C LEU A 126 -12.48 7.18 -14.72
N ASP A 127 -12.53 8.42 -15.18
CA ASP A 127 -13.79 9.16 -15.35
C ASP A 127 -14.72 8.54 -16.40
N GLN A 128 -14.16 7.85 -17.40
CA GLN A 128 -14.90 7.19 -18.48
C GLN A 128 -15.20 5.71 -18.20
N TYR A 129 -14.60 5.14 -17.17
CA TYR A 129 -14.70 3.72 -16.88
C TYR A 129 -15.95 3.45 -16.02
N ASP A 130 -16.98 2.86 -16.62
CA ASP A 130 -18.29 2.68 -15.98
C ASP A 130 -18.24 1.82 -14.72
N ASP A 131 -17.36 0.80 -14.67
CA ASP A 131 -17.19 -0.05 -13.50
C ASP A 131 -16.61 0.71 -12.28
N VAL A 132 -16.02 1.89 -12.46
CA VAL A 132 -15.41 2.68 -11.40
C VAL A 132 -16.46 3.55 -10.71
N MET A 133 -16.65 3.36 -9.41
CA MET A 133 -17.52 4.18 -8.59
C MET A 133 -16.87 5.52 -8.23
N THR A 134 -15.62 5.48 -7.73
CA THR A 134 -14.87 6.68 -7.32
C THR A 134 -13.38 6.39 -7.28
N PHE A 135 -12.56 7.46 -7.24
CA PHE A 135 -11.12 7.35 -7.05
C PHE A 135 -10.54 8.56 -6.31
N ASP A 136 -9.44 8.35 -5.60
CA ASP A 136 -8.72 9.36 -4.83
C ASP A 136 -7.24 9.43 -5.22
N TYR A 137 -6.71 10.65 -5.25
CA TYR A 137 -5.30 10.95 -5.49
C TYR A 137 -4.52 10.91 -4.17
N GLU A 138 -3.32 10.30 -4.20
CA GLU A 138 -2.40 10.21 -3.05
C GLU A 138 -3.12 9.89 -1.72
N PRO A 139 -3.85 8.75 -1.66
CA PRO A 139 -4.84 8.51 -0.61
C PRO A 139 -4.21 8.41 0.79
N PHE A 140 -3.03 7.81 0.90
CA PHE A 140 -2.37 7.55 2.18
C PHE A 140 -0.86 7.31 1.99
N LYS A 141 -0.15 7.19 3.12
CA LYS A 141 1.28 6.91 3.16
C LYS A 141 1.54 5.47 3.57
N ILE A 142 2.51 4.85 2.90
CA ILE A 142 3.01 3.50 3.20
C ILE A 142 4.49 3.64 3.56
N ASN A 143 4.92 3.04 4.69
CA ASN A 143 6.33 2.96 4.98
C ASN A 143 6.96 1.77 4.22
N TYR A 144 8.16 1.87 3.75
CA TYR A 144 8.92 0.78 3.14
C TYR A 144 10.39 0.85 3.59
N ILE A 145 11.08 -0.27 3.44
CA ILE A 145 12.52 -0.35 3.73
C ILE A 145 13.30 -0.33 2.42
N HIS A 146 14.27 0.56 2.34
CA HIS A 146 15.25 0.58 1.26
C HIS A 146 16.63 0.82 1.85
N LYS A 147 17.61 -0.02 1.50
CA LYS A 147 18.99 0.03 2.02
C LYS A 147 19.05 0.09 3.55
N GLY A 148 18.19 -0.71 4.21
CA GLY A 148 18.14 -0.77 5.67
C GLY A 148 17.51 0.46 6.36
N GLN A 149 17.05 1.45 5.62
CA GLN A 149 16.42 2.65 6.15
C GLN A 149 14.93 2.65 5.84
N ARG A 150 14.18 3.27 6.75
CA ARG A 150 12.73 3.45 6.61
C ARG A 150 12.43 4.71 5.81
N HIS A 151 11.55 4.56 4.83
CA HIS A 151 11.08 5.62 3.96
C HIS A 151 9.56 5.63 3.89
N LEU A 152 8.99 6.78 3.49
CA LEU A 152 7.58 6.95 3.19
C LEU A 152 7.35 6.90 1.67
N TYR A 153 6.34 6.15 1.28
CA TYR A 153 5.82 6.06 -0.07
C TYR A 153 4.35 6.47 -0.09
N ILE A 154 3.95 7.20 -1.10
CA ILE A 154 2.58 7.61 -1.34
C ILE A 154 2.20 7.07 -2.70
N PRO A 155 1.28 6.09 -2.76
CA PRO A 155 0.73 5.58 -4.02
C PRO A 155 -0.04 6.66 -4.77
N ASP A 156 -0.14 6.52 -6.09
CA ASP A 156 -0.69 7.60 -6.90
C ASP A 156 -2.23 7.67 -6.81
N ILE A 157 -2.94 6.52 -6.90
CA ILE A 157 -4.40 6.50 -7.02
C ILE A 157 -4.99 5.35 -6.21
N PHE A 158 -6.10 5.61 -5.54
CA PHE A 158 -6.94 4.59 -4.93
C PHE A 158 -8.29 4.54 -5.63
N VAL A 159 -8.66 3.38 -6.15
CA VAL A 159 -9.86 3.17 -6.97
C VAL A 159 -10.84 2.28 -6.24
N THR A 160 -12.11 2.68 -6.20
CA THR A 160 -13.22 1.87 -5.71
C THR A 160 -14.16 1.56 -6.87
N PHE A 161 -14.47 0.30 -7.07
CA PHE A 161 -15.34 -0.18 -8.14
C PHE A 161 -16.79 -0.35 -7.67
N LEU A 162 -17.72 -0.45 -8.61
CA LEU A 162 -19.17 -0.56 -8.33
C LEU A 162 -19.53 -1.85 -7.58
N ASP A 163 -18.77 -2.92 -7.78
CA ASP A 163 -18.94 -4.20 -7.06
C ASP A 163 -18.34 -4.19 -5.65
N GLY A 164 -17.79 -3.05 -5.22
CA GLY A 164 -17.20 -2.86 -3.91
C GLY A 164 -15.73 -3.26 -3.78
N HIS A 165 -15.12 -3.92 -4.80
CA HIS A 165 -13.69 -4.18 -4.72
C HIS A 165 -12.88 -2.88 -4.85
N LYS A 166 -11.65 -2.91 -4.34
CA LYS A 166 -10.79 -1.74 -4.26
C LYS A 166 -9.40 -2.07 -4.79
N GLU A 167 -8.82 -1.13 -5.51
CA GLU A 167 -7.47 -1.25 -6.04
C GLU A 167 -6.62 -0.03 -5.69
N LEU A 168 -5.34 -0.27 -5.46
CA LEU A 168 -4.32 0.74 -5.27
C LEU A 168 -3.41 0.76 -6.49
N TRP A 169 -3.36 1.88 -7.18
CA TRP A 169 -2.62 2.01 -8.43
C TRP A 169 -1.41 2.91 -8.28
N GLU A 170 -0.31 2.48 -8.84
CA GLU A 170 0.89 3.28 -9.10
C GLU A 170 1.03 3.50 -10.60
N VAL A 171 1.25 4.73 -11.03
CA VAL A 171 1.47 5.08 -12.44
C VAL A 171 2.97 5.29 -12.66
N LYS A 172 3.59 4.42 -13.46
CA LYS A 172 5.05 4.44 -13.63
C LYS A 172 5.46 4.07 -15.05
N PRO A 173 6.39 4.84 -15.67
CA PRO A 173 6.99 4.45 -16.95
C PRO A 173 7.66 3.07 -16.87
N SER A 174 7.51 2.26 -17.90
CA SER A 174 8.03 0.89 -17.96
C SER A 174 9.53 0.79 -17.72
N ASN A 175 10.31 1.78 -18.16
CA ASN A 175 11.75 1.84 -17.94
C ASN A 175 12.17 2.09 -16.47
N GLN A 176 11.23 2.37 -15.58
CA GLN A 176 11.48 2.58 -14.15
C GLN A 176 10.98 1.42 -13.28
N THR A 177 10.37 0.40 -13.87
CA THR A 177 9.78 -0.71 -13.12
C THR A 177 10.84 -1.62 -12.48
N SER A 178 12.02 -1.74 -13.07
CA SER A 178 13.13 -2.55 -12.55
C SER A 178 13.96 -1.87 -11.46
N LEU A 179 13.71 -0.61 -11.15
CA LEU A 179 14.46 0.10 -10.11
C LEU A 179 14.17 -0.51 -8.73
N GLU A 180 15.22 -0.91 -8.01
CA GLU A 180 15.13 -1.53 -6.69
C GLU A 180 14.27 -0.72 -5.70
N VAL A 181 14.41 0.60 -5.71
CA VAL A 181 13.62 1.49 -4.85
C VAL A 181 12.13 1.40 -5.15
N ASN A 182 11.73 1.24 -6.42
CA ASN A 182 10.34 1.07 -6.81
C ASN A 182 9.83 -0.32 -6.42
N GLN A 183 10.63 -1.36 -6.63
CA GLN A 183 10.30 -2.72 -6.21
C GLN A 183 10.04 -2.80 -4.70
N ASN A 184 10.86 -2.14 -3.88
CA ASN A 184 10.67 -2.12 -2.42
C ASN A 184 9.40 -1.36 -2.01
N LYS A 185 9.06 -0.26 -2.68
CA LYS A 185 7.79 0.45 -2.50
C LYS A 185 6.59 -0.44 -2.81
N TRP A 186 6.63 -1.09 -3.97
CA TRP A 186 5.52 -1.92 -4.45
C TRP A 186 5.34 -3.20 -3.66
N TYR A 187 6.44 -3.76 -3.16
CA TYR A 187 6.37 -4.87 -2.22
C TYR A 187 5.58 -4.47 -0.96
N ALA A 188 5.92 -3.33 -0.36
CA ALA A 188 5.20 -2.82 0.81
C ALA A 188 3.74 -2.47 0.49
N ALA A 189 3.48 -1.88 -0.69
CA ALA A 189 2.12 -1.58 -1.13
C ALA A 189 1.28 -2.84 -1.32
N LYS A 190 1.87 -3.86 -1.93
CA LYS A 190 1.20 -5.15 -2.13
C LYS A 190 0.87 -5.82 -0.79
N GLU A 191 1.82 -5.89 0.14
CA GLU A 191 1.56 -6.42 1.50
C GLU A 191 0.41 -5.64 2.19
N ALA A 192 0.42 -4.31 2.06
CA ALA A 192 -0.61 -3.48 2.64
C ALA A 192 -1.99 -3.70 1.98
N CYS A 193 -2.05 -3.94 0.70
CA CYS A 193 -3.28 -4.27 -0.03
C CYS A 193 -3.78 -5.68 0.31
N ASP A 194 -2.87 -6.66 0.35
CA ASP A 194 -3.20 -8.05 0.69
C ASP A 194 -3.86 -8.17 2.07
N LEU A 195 -3.38 -7.38 3.04
CA LEU A 195 -3.98 -7.29 4.38
C LEU A 195 -5.42 -6.79 4.40
N ARG A 196 -5.85 -6.06 3.35
CA ARG A 196 -7.18 -5.45 3.25
C ARG A 196 -8.10 -6.11 2.23
N GLY A 197 -7.63 -7.15 1.56
CA GLY A 197 -8.35 -7.72 0.42
C GLY A 197 -8.43 -6.76 -0.78
N TRP A 198 -7.52 -5.79 -0.87
CA TRP A 198 -7.38 -4.90 -2.02
C TRP A 198 -6.38 -5.45 -3.02
N LYS A 199 -6.44 -4.97 -4.25
CA LYS A 199 -5.46 -5.29 -5.28
C LYS A 199 -4.46 -4.14 -5.44
N PHE A 200 -3.17 -4.46 -5.64
CA PHE A 200 -2.15 -3.49 -6.02
C PHE A 200 -1.73 -3.69 -7.46
N GLU A 201 -1.74 -2.62 -8.25
CA GLU A 201 -1.37 -2.64 -9.66
C GLU A 201 -0.43 -1.49 -10.04
N VAL A 202 0.49 -1.78 -10.96
CA VAL A 202 1.41 -0.78 -11.54
C VAL A 202 1.00 -0.51 -12.99
N TYR A 203 0.49 0.69 -13.23
CA TYR A 203 0.04 1.12 -14.55
C TYR A 203 1.20 1.70 -15.36
N THR A 204 1.76 0.89 -16.23
CA THR A 204 2.71 1.30 -17.26
C THR A 204 1.97 1.77 -18.52
N GLU A 205 2.72 2.25 -19.52
CA GLU A 205 2.16 2.64 -20.83
C GLU A 205 1.30 1.54 -21.45
N THR A 206 1.76 0.29 -21.33
CA THR A 206 1.05 -0.88 -21.88
C THR A 206 -0.26 -1.12 -21.14
N MET A 207 -0.23 -1.05 -19.79
CA MET A 207 -1.43 -1.23 -18.96
C MET A 207 -2.45 -0.13 -19.21
N ILE A 208 -2.01 1.13 -19.33
CA ILE A 208 -2.86 2.27 -19.66
C ILE A 208 -3.51 2.07 -21.04
N SER A 209 -2.76 1.59 -22.04
CA SER A 209 -3.31 1.31 -23.37
C SER A 209 -4.30 0.14 -23.36
N SER A 210 -4.09 -0.85 -22.51
CA SER A 210 -5.04 -1.95 -22.33
C SER A 210 -6.33 -1.49 -21.63
N LEU A 211 -6.22 -0.64 -20.61
CA LEU A 211 -7.36 -0.02 -19.96
C LEU A 211 -8.18 0.84 -20.94
N GLU A 212 -7.50 1.65 -21.74
CA GLU A 212 -8.16 2.45 -22.79
C GLU A 212 -8.96 1.61 -23.78
N ARG A 213 -8.41 0.48 -24.20
CA ARG A 213 -9.13 -0.47 -25.08
C ARG A 213 -10.34 -1.09 -24.39
N LYS A 214 -10.19 -1.50 -23.12
CA LYS A 214 -11.30 -2.07 -22.34
C LYS A 214 -12.47 -1.10 -22.25
N ILE A 215 -12.19 0.16 -21.89
CA ILE A 215 -13.22 1.21 -21.76
C ILE A 215 -13.90 1.48 -23.12
N ARG A 216 -13.11 1.56 -24.20
CA ARG A 216 -13.65 1.78 -25.54
C ARG A 216 -14.62 0.67 -25.96
N ASN A 217 -14.32 -0.57 -25.64
CA ASN A 217 -15.20 -1.69 -25.96
C ASN A 217 -16.51 -1.65 -25.16
N GLN A 218 -16.52 -1.16 -23.91
CA GLN A 218 -17.74 -0.97 -23.12
C GLN A 218 -18.69 0.10 -23.69
N ILE A 219 -18.17 1.07 -24.46
CA ILE A 219 -18.98 2.13 -25.07
C ILE A 219 -19.68 1.66 -26.38
N ILE A 220 -19.24 0.55 -26.96
CA ILE A 220 -19.72 0.06 -28.28
C ILE A 220 -20.80 -1.00 -28.10
N ASP A 221 -20.91 -1.62 -26.94
CA ASP A 221 -21.96 -2.58 -26.57
C ASP A 221 -23.17 -1.86 -25.92
#